data_d8765c3d85399a0625934cef39e2bd57
#
_entry.id   d8765c3d85399a0625934cef39e2bd57
#
_cell.length_a   1.000
_cell.length_b   1.000
_cell.length_c   1.000
_cell.angle_alpha   90.00
_cell.angle_beta   90.00
_cell.angle_gamma   90.00
#
_symmetry.space_group_name_H-M   'P 1'
#
loop_
_entity.id
_entity.type
_entity.pdbx_description
1 polymer ?
#
loop_
_entity_poly.entity_id
_entity_poly.type
_entity_poly.pdbx_seq_one_letter_code
_entity_poly.pdbx_strand_id
1 'polypeptide(L)'
;MPGDLHNHSTCSDGSVPIQRLPILAARVGLDTMAISDHDTLLSVQYGYDHPTQDGVKLIPATELTGYDYERQHRVHLLAFWPDPESPALRRHCDLMRQRRNECCLQSAREIEAIYPQFRTEQALEYAKDSGVLYKSGIMQALRELGLADSIYGETYHYLFGWNPRGVVLHSPEYIPVQEVLATAKAAGAVVVFAHPTVYKSMPLLRELVKEGMVDGIEIDHPSNSPEDRAECIALCEQYGLCLLY
;
A
#
# COMPACT_ATOMS: atom_id res chain seq x y z
N MET A 1 0.68 -0.78 -24.54
CA MET A 1 -0.01 -1.83 -23.77
C MET A 1 -0.61 -1.15 -22.56
N PRO A 2 -1.94 -1.17 -22.39
CA PRO A 2 -2.56 -0.57 -21.22
C PRO A 2 -2.27 -1.42 -19.99
N GLY A 3 -1.77 -0.81 -18.94
CA GLY A 3 -1.41 -1.50 -17.70
C GLY A 3 -1.80 -0.70 -16.47
N ASP A 4 -1.98 -1.39 -15.35
CA ASP A 4 -2.14 -0.81 -14.03
C ASP A 4 -1.17 -1.52 -13.08
N LEU A 5 -0.22 -0.77 -12.55
CA LEU A 5 0.91 -1.34 -11.80
C LEU A 5 0.85 -1.04 -10.29
N HIS A 6 -0.30 -0.51 -9.80
CA HIS A 6 -0.50 -0.24 -8.39
C HIS A 6 -1.92 -0.62 -7.94
N ASN A 7 -2.08 -1.87 -7.52
CA ASN A 7 -3.35 -2.42 -7.08
C ASN A 7 -3.20 -3.22 -5.79
N HIS A 8 -4.26 -3.21 -4.97
CA HIS A 8 -4.34 -3.97 -3.73
C HIS A 8 -5.44 -5.02 -3.78
N SER A 9 -5.13 -6.19 -3.21
CA SER A 9 -6.05 -7.30 -3.04
C SER A 9 -6.45 -7.51 -1.57
N THR A 10 -7.23 -8.55 -1.31
CA THR A 10 -7.51 -9.00 0.07
C THR A 10 -6.27 -9.55 0.81
N CYS A 11 -5.11 -9.65 0.14
CA CYS A 11 -3.83 -9.94 0.79
C CYS A 11 -3.26 -8.73 1.56
N SER A 12 -3.88 -7.53 1.42
CA SER A 12 -3.65 -6.36 2.28
C SER A 12 -4.97 -5.65 2.60
N ASP A 13 -5.17 -4.44 2.12
CA ASP A 13 -6.32 -3.60 2.45
C ASP A 13 -7.32 -3.43 1.29
N GLY A 14 -7.10 -4.11 0.17
CA GLY A 14 -8.05 -4.20 -0.92
C GLY A 14 -9.27 -5.08 -0.58
N SER A 15 -10.30 -5.00 -1.40
CA SER A 15 -11.57 -5.71 -1.20
C SER A 15 -11.81 -6.87 -2.17
N VAL A 16 -10.92 -7.06 -3.13
CA VAL A 16 -11.04 -8.08 -4.17
C VAL A 16 -10.01 -9.20 -3.92
N PRO A 17 -10.42 -10.47 -3.88
CA PRO A 17 -9.47 -11.59 -3.80
C PRO A 17 -8.44 -11.54 -4.92
N ILE A 18 -7.18 -11.84 -4.59
CA ILE A 18 -6.05 -11.70 -5.50
C ILE A 18 -6.27 -12.42 -6.84
N GLN A 19 -6.91 -13.61 -6.81
CA GLN A 19 -7.19 -14.41 -8.00
C GLN A 19 -8.22 -13.77 -8.94
N ARG A 20 -9.00 -12.80 -8.46
CA ARG A 20 -10.05 -12.14 -9.26
C ARG A 20 -9.58 -10.85 -9.93
N LEU A 21 -8.50 -10.24 -9.44
CA LEU A 21 -7.98 -9.00 -10.01
C LEU A 21 -7.60 -9.14 -11.49
N PRO A 22 -6.87 -10.19 -11.94
CA PRO A 22 -6.54 -10.35 -13.36
C PRO A 22 -7.78 -10.49 -14.25
N ILE A 23 -8.83 -11.17 -13.77
CA ILE A 23 -10.11 -11.28 -14.49
C ILE A 23 -10.76 -9.92 -14.68
N LEU A 24 -10.73 -9.07 -13.65
CA LEU A 24 -11.28 -7.71 -13.73
C LEU A 24 -10.43 -6.84 -14.67
N ALA A 25 -9.11 -6.93 -14.58
CA ALA A 25 -8.17 -6.25 -15.46
C ALA A 25 -8.44 -6.59 -16.95
N ALA A 26 -8.57 -7.87 -17.27
CA ALA A 26 -8.90 -8.32 -18.61
C ALA A 26 -10.24 -7.76 -19.13
N ARG A 27 -11.26 -7.68 -18.26
CA ARG A 27 -12.58 -7.15 -18.62
C ARG A 27 -12.57 -5.67 -18.98
N VAL A 28 -11.66 -4.90 -18.41
CA VAL A 28 -11.49 -3.47 -18.71
C VAL A 28 -10.41 -3.21 -19.76
N GLY A 29 -9.85 -4.27 -20.35
CA GLY A 29 -8.93 -4.20 -21.48
C GLY A 29 -7.47 -3.93 -21.08
N LEU A 30 -7.10 -4.18 -19.83
CA LEU A 30 -5.69 -4.17 -19.42
C LEU A 30 -5.02 -5.47 -19.87
N ASP A 31 -3.78 -5.38 -20.32
CA ASP A 31 -2.96 -6.53 -20.70
C ASP A 31 -1.77 -6.76 -19.76
N THR A 32 -1.54 -5.83 -18.83
CA THR A 32 -0.48 -5.92 -17.82
C THR A 32 -1.00 -5.33 -16.51
N MET A 33 -0.69 -5.99 -15.37
CA MET A 33 -0.96 -5.42 -14.04
C MET A 33 0.09 -5.86 -13.02
N ALA A 34 0.23 -5.07 -11.96
CA ALA A 34 0.89 -5.51 -10.73
C ALA A 34 -0.09 -5.46 -9.57
N ILE A 35 -0.03 -6.48 -8.72
CA ILE A 35 -0.73 -6.48 -7.44
C ILE A 35 0.35 -6.22 -6.39
N SER A 36 0.27 -5.05 -5.77
CA SER A 36 1.33 -4.49 -4.91
C SER A 36 0.87 -4.36 -3.46
N ASP A 37 0.31 -5.42 -2.92
CA ASP A 37 -0.21 -5.44 -1.55
C ASP A 37 0.79 -4.95 -0.51
N HIS A 38 0.29 -4.25 0.52
CA HIS A 38 1.11 -3.61 1.55
C HIS A 38 1.92 -4.59 2.39
N ASP A 39 3.23 -4.37 2.45
CA ASP A 39 4.18 -5.03 3.35
C ASP A 39 4.01 -6.55 3.40
N THR A 40 3.78 -7.20 2.24
CA THR A 40 3.57 -8.65 2.15
C THR A 40 4.26 -9.26 0.95
N LEU A 41 4.64 -10.52 1.07
CA LEU A 41 5.18 -11.32 -0.03
C LEU A 41 4.12 -12.17 -0.74
N LEU A 42 2.85 -12.13 -0.29
CA LEU A 42 1.77 -12.92 -0.89
C LEU A 42 1.53 -12.52 -2.35
N SER A 43 1.45 -11.21 -2.63
CA SER A 43 1.29 -10.71 -4.00
C SER A 43 2.54 -10.91 -4.85
N VAL A 44 3.72 -10.79 -4.26
CA VAL A 44 4.99 -11.09 -4.95
C VAL A 44 5.03 -12.53 -5.41
N GLN A 45 4.78 -13.48 -4.49
CA GLN A 45 4.75 -14.91 -4.81
C GLN A 45 3.68 -15.23 -5.85
N TYR A 46 2.49 -14.65 -5.69
CA TYR A 46 1.40 -14.83 -6.65
C TYR A 46 1.80 -14.38 -8.06
N GLY A 47 2.47 -13.25 -8.21
CA GLY A 47 2.95 -12.75 -9.51
C GLY A 47 3.99 -13.67 -10.14
N TYR A 48 4.89 -14.28 -9.34
CA TYR A 48 5.85 -15.27 -9.84
C TYR A 48 5.20 -16.60 -10.24
N ASP A 49 4.22 -17.06 -9.46
CA ASP A 49 3.54 -18.33 -9.73
C ASP A 49 2.57 -18.23 -10.91
N HIS A 50 2.07 -17.02 -11.19
CA HIS A 50 1.08 -16.73 -12.22
C HIS A 50 1.53 -15.62 -13.16
N PRO A 51 2.62 -15.79 -13.95
CA PRO A 51 3.17 -14.71 -14.78
C PRO A 51 2.20 -14.19 -15.85
N THR A 52 1.17 -14.97 -16.16
CA THR A 52 0.03 -14.58 -17.01
C THR A 52 -1.23 -15.29 -16.55
N GLN A 53 -2.29 -14.53 -16.33
CA GLN A 53 -3.60 -15.05 -15.99
C GLN A 53 -4.69 -14.29 -16.72
N ASP A 54 -5.68 -15.02 -17.28
CA ASP A 54 -6.79 -14.47 -18.09
C ASP A 54 -6.33 -13.53 -19.23
N GLY A 55 -5.14 -13.78 -19.78
CA GLY A 55 -4.54 -12.96 -20.83
C GLY A 55 -3.80 -11.70 -20.32
N VAL A 56 -3.81 -11.45 -19.02
CA VAL A 56 -3.12 -10.31 -18.37
C VAL A 56 -1.76 -10.79 -17.85
N LYS A 57 -0.69 -10.07 -18.20
CA LYS A 57 0.64 -10.27 -17.65
C LYS A 57 0.69 -9.73 -16.22
N LEU A 58 1.11 -10.58 -15.27
CA LEU A 58 1.27 -10.17 -13.87
C LEU A 58 2.74 -9.84 -13.57
N ILE A 59 2.95 -8.69 -12.95
CA ILE A 59 4.26 -8.25 -12.49
C ILE A 59 4.32 -8.46 -10.98
N PRO A 60 5.27 -9.28 -10.48
CA PRO A 60 5.47 -9.46 -9.04
C PRO A 60 5.79 -8.14 -8.37
N ALA A 61 5.00 -7.76 -7.35
CA ALA A 61 5.19 -6.49 -6.66
C ALA A 61 4.71 -6.52 -5.21
N THR A 62 5.19 -5.58 -4.42
CA THR A 62 4.70 -5.23 -3.09
C THR A 62 4.86 -3.73 -2.87
N GLU A 63 3.96 -3.11 -2.10
CA GLU A 63 4.10 -1.73 -1.66
C GLU A 63 4.64 -1.70 -0.23
N LEU A 64 5.87 -1.23 -0.07
CA LEU A 64 6.58 -1.17 1.20
C LEU A 64 6.32 0.16 1.91
N THR A 65 6.00 0.08 3.20
CA THR A 65 5.74 1.26 4.02
C THR A 65 6.99 1.69 4.77
N GLY A 66 7.43 2.91 4.53
CA GLY A 66 8.50 3.59 5.24
C GLY A 66 8.04 4.86 5.95
N TYR A 67 8.95 5.47 6.68
CA TYR A 67 8.71 6.74 7.37
C TYR A 67 9.91 7.68 7.23
N ASP A 68 9.63 8.91 6.85
CA ASP A 68 10.58 10.02 6.91
C ASP A 68 10.49 10.66 8.30
N TYR A 69 11.43 10.29 9.17
CA TYR A 69 11.46 10.80 10.54
C TYR A 69 11.89 12.26 10.64
N GLU A 70 12.59 12.79 9.63
CA GLU A 70 12.97 14.20 9.59
C GLU A 70 11.75 15.08 9.33
N ARG A 71 10.90 14.68 8.37
CA ARG A 71 9.71 15.44 7.96
C ARG A 71 8.40 14.94 8.57
N GLN A 72 8.46 13.83 9.35
CA GLN A 72 7.31 13.23 10.04
C GLN A 72 6.20 12.79 9.07
N HIS A 73 6.58 12.17 7.95
CA HIS A 73 5.65 11.67 6.92
C HIS A 73 5.84 10.18 6.64
N ARG A 74 4.72 9.50 6.38
CA ARG A 74 4.77 8.18 5.77
C ARG A 74 5.26 8.29 4.34
N VAL A 75 5.85 7.20 3.85
CA VAL A 75 6.31 7.06 2.48
C VAL A 75 5.97 5.66 2.03
N HIS A 76 5.49 5.54 0.81
CA HIS A 76 5.27 4.25 0.19
C HIS A 76 6.19 4.08 -1.02
N LEU A 77 6.73 2.88 -1.16
CA LEU A 77 7.65 2.49 -2.23
C LEU A 77 7.13 1.22 -2.88
N LEU A 78 6.86 1.27 -4.17
CA LEU A 78 6.57 0.07 -4.95
C LEU A 78 7.89 -0.65 -5.24
N ALA A 79 7.93 -1.92 -4.91
CA ALA A 79 9.07 -2.80 -5.20
C ALA A 79 8.60 -3.84 -6.22
N PHE A 80 9.11 -3.72 -7.47
CA PHE A 80 8.79 -4.64 -8.57
C PHE A 80 9.88 -5.70 -8.72
N TRP A 81 9.49 -6.93 -8.98
CA TRP A 81 10.36 -8.11 -9.12
C TRP A 81 11.35 -8.33 -7.94
N PRO A 82 10.94 -8.07 -6.68
CA PRO A 82 11.83 -8.36 -5.58
C PRO A 82 12.05 -9.87 -5.46
N ASP A 83 13.25 -10.29 -5.02
CA ASP A 83 13.49 -11.67 -4.64
C ASP A 83 12.65 -12.03 -3.40
N PRO A 84 11.65 -12.94 -3.51
CA PRO A 84 10.80 -13.35 -2.39
C PRO A 84 11.58 -14.11 -1.32
N GLU A 85 12.77 -14.65 -1.63
CA GLU A 85 13.62 -15.35 -0.67
C GLU A 85 14.57 -14.39 0.08
N SER A 86 14.59 -13.09 -0.26
CA SER A 86 15.42 -12.10 0.44
C SER A 86 15.12 -12.07 1.94
N PRO A 87 16.08 -12.43 2.82
CA PRO A 87 15.85 -12.44 4.27
C PRO A 87 15.55 -11.05 4.84
N ALA A 88 16.08 -9.99 4.23
CA ALA A 88 15.84 -8.63 4.67
C ALA A 88 14.40 -8.21 4.36
N LEU A 89 13.91 -8.50 3.15
CA LEU A 89 12.55 -8.20 2.73
C LEU A 89 11.52 -9.00 3.55
N ARG A 90 11.76 -10.28 3.79
CA ARG A 90 10.90 -11.11 4.66
C ARG A 90 10.79 -10.51 6.06
N ARG A 91 11.92 -10.17 6.70
CA ARG A 91 11.91 -9.54 8.05
C ARG A 91 11.16 -8.21 8.05
N HIS A 92 11.31 -7.37 7.01
CA HIS A 92 10.57 -6.13 6.87
C HIS A 92 9.06 -6.39 6.84
N CYS A 93 8.60 -7.26 5.95
CA CYS A 93 7.19 -7.60 5.80
C CYS A 93 6.61 -8.19 7.09
N ASP A 94 7.29 -9.14 7.71
CA ASP A 94 6.83 -9.78 8.95
C ASP A 94 6.69 -8.76 10.08
N LEU A 95 7.69 -7.88 10.26
CA LEU A 95 7.67 -6.84 11.29
C LEU A 95 6.53 -5.83 11.07
N MET A 96 6.37 -5.35 9.83
CA MET A 96 5.34 -4.36 9.52
C MET A 96 3.93 -4.96 9.64
N ARG A 97 3.74 -6.21 9.21
CA ARG A 97 2.48 -6.95 9.37
C ARG A 97 2.12 -7.14 10.84
N GLN A 98 3.08 -7.57 11.67
CA GLN A 98 2.89 -7.71 13.11
C GLN A 98 2.46 -6.37 13.74
N ARG A 99 3.26 -5.31 13.56
CA ARG A 99 3.00 -3.98 14.12
C ARG A 99 1.64 -3.41 13.68
N ARG A 100 1.30 -3.58 12.40
CA ARG A 100 0.01 -3.14 11.84
C ARG A 100 -1.15 -3.89 12.47
N ASN A 101 -1.03 -5.21 12.58
CA ASN A 101 -2.05 -6.06 13.17
C ASN A 101 -2.30 -5.71 14.66
N GLU A 102 -1.24 -5.51 15.44
CA GLU A 102 -1.32 -5.08 16.84
C GLU A 102 -2.11 -3.76 16.98
N CYS A 103 -1.76 -2.73 16.18
CA CYS A 103 -2.45 -1.44 16.20
C CYS A 103 -3.92 -1.55 15.79
N CYS A 104 -4.23 -2.31 14.73
CA CYS A 104 -5.60 -2.45 14.25
C CYS A 104 -6.46 -3.30 15.19
N LEU A 105 -5.89 -4.33 15.82
CA LEU A 105 -6.58 -5.11 16.86
C LEU A 105 -6.89 -4.25 18.10
N GLN A 106 -5.96 -3.40 18.51
CA GLN A 106 -6.20 -2.45 19.59
C GLN A 106 -7.34 -1.51 19.23
N SER A 107 -7.29 -0.89 18.05
CA SER A 107 -8.37 -0.03 17.55
C SER A 107 -9.72 -0.76 17.52
N ALA A 108 -9.78 -1.99 17.03
CA ALA A 108 -11.01 -2.77 16.95
C ALA A 108 -11.63 -3.01 18.33
N ARG A 109 -10.80 -3.36 19.33
CA ARG A 109 -11.27 -3.55 20.72
C ARG A 109 -11.80 -2.25 21.33
N GLU A 110 -11.20 -1.11 21.04
CA GLU A 110 -11.68 0.19 21.52
C GLU A 110 -13.00 0.59 20.83
N ILE A 111 -13.19 0.20 19.57
CA ILE A 111 -14.45 0.42 18.81
C ILE A 111 -15.61 -0.36 19.42
N GLU A 112 -15.39 -1.52 20.04
CA GLU A 112 -16.45 -2.28 20.75
C GLU A 112 -17.08 -1.47 21.89
N ALA A 113 -16.31 -0.59 22.54
CA ALA A 113 -16.82 0.30 23.57
C ALA A 113 -17.64 1.48 23.00
N ILE A 114 -17.33 1.90 21.76
CA ILE A 114 -18.05 3.00 21.07
C ILE A 114 -19.32 2.48 20.42
N TYR A 115 -19.25 1.31 19.78
CA TYR A 115 -20.35 0.67 19.05
C TYR A 115 -20.64 -0.73 19.64
N PRO A 116 -21.55 -0.86 20.62
CA PRO A 116 -21.81 -2.13 21.32
C PRO A 116 -22.27 -3.30 20.45
N GLN A 117 -22.72 -3.05 19.22
CA GLN A 117 -23.10 -4.06 18.23
C GLN A 117 -21.93 -4.55 17.37
N PHE A 118 -20.80 -3.86 17.37
CA PHE A 118 -19.57 -4.30 16.70
C PHE A 118 -18.79 -5.28 17.57
N ARG A 119 -18.16 -6.26 16.94
CA ARG A 119 -17.20 -7.19 17.55
C ARG A 119 -15.96 -7.30 16.69
N THR A 120 -14.81 -7.38 17.35
CA THR A 120 -13.49 -7.54 16.68
C THR A 120 -13.48 -8.73 15.74
N GLU A 121 -14.14 -9.84 16.10
CA GLU A 121 -14.24 -11.05 15.29
C GLU A 121 -14.90 -10.80 13.93
N GLN A 122 -15.85 -9.86 13.83
CA GLN A 122 -16.45 -9.49 12.54
C GLN A 122 -15.45 -8.81 11.62
N ALA A 123 -14.56 -7.97 12.17
CA ALA A 123 -13.49 -7.35 11.40
C ALA A 123 -12.40 -8.36 10.99
N LEU A 124 -12.13 -9.39 11.82
CA LEU A 124 -11.15 -10.44 11.53
C LEU A 124 -11.56 -11.32 10.34
N GLU A 125 -12.85 -11.37 9.96
CA GLU A 125 -13.28 -12.04 8.73
C GLU A 125 -12.59 -11.45 7.49
N TYR A 126 -12.30 -10.15 7.49
CA TYR A 126 -11.59 -9.44 6.43
C TYR A 126 -10.06 -9.57 6.49
N ALA A 127 -9.54 -10.22 7.52
CA ALA A 127 -8.11 -10.50 7.68
C ALA A 127 -7.72 -11.92 7.21
N LYS A 128 -8.65 -12.75 6.73
CA LYS A 128 -8.41 -14.16 6.44
C LYS A 128 -7.35 -14.39 5.38
N ASP A 129 -7.38 -13.61 4.30
CA ASP A 129 -6.43 -13.77 3.20
C ASP A 129 -5.06 -13.17 3.53
N SER A 130 -5.03 -12.02 4.20
CA SER A 130 -3.78 -11.33 4.56
C SER A 130 -3.13 -11.87 5.82
N GLY A 131 -3.91 -12.44 6.74
CA GLY A 131 -3.47 -12.74 8.13
C GLY A 131 -3.23 -11.49 8.97
N VAL A 132 -3.65 -10.30 8.51
CA VAL A 132 -3.45 -9.00 9.15
C VAL A 132 -4.74 -8.20 9.10
N LEU A 133 -5.16 -7.64 10.23
CA LEU A 133 -6.28 -6.73 10.26
C LEU A 133 -5.85 -5.34 9.77
N TYR A 134 -6.55 -4.82 8.77
CA TYR A 134 -6.41 -3.45 8.26
C TYR A 134 -7.59 -2.58 8.69
N LYS A 135 -7.40 -1.25 8.69
CA LYS A 135 -8.50 -0.31 8.97
C LYS A 135 -9.66 -0.45 7.99
N SER A 136 -9.37 -0.77 6.73
CA SER A 136 -10.39 -1.07 5.71
C SER A 136 -11.29 -2.25 6.12
N GLY A 137 -10.73 -3.32 6.68
CA GLY A 137 -11.49 -4.46 7.19
C GLY A 137 -12.39 -4.11 8.39
N ILE A 138 -11.88 -3.27 9.31
CA ILE A 138 -12.70 -2.74 10.43
C ILE A 138 -13.87 -1.91 9.88
N MET A 139 -13.59 -1.02 8.94
CA MET A 139 -14.62 -0.16 8.34
C MET A 139 -15.65 -0.96 7.54
N GLN A 140 -15.21 -2.04 6.88
CA GLN A 140 -16.13 -2.92 6.15
C GLN A 140 -17.11 -3.62 7.13
N ALA A 141 -16.62 -4.13 8.27
CA ALA A 141 -17.46 -4.70 9.30
C ALA A 141 -18.46 -3.68 9.88
N LEU A 142 -17.99 -2.44 10.13
CA LEU A 142 -18.86 -1.35 10.58
C LEU A 142 -19.93 -1.00 9.54
N ARG A 143 -19.57 -1.00 8.26
CA ARG A 143 -20.51 -0.73 7.17
C ARG A 143 -21.59 -1.82 7.05
N GLU A 144 -21.25 -3.07 7.21
CA GLU A 144 -22.22 -4.19 7.21
C GLU A 144 -23.22 -4.11 8.37
N LEU A 145 -22.78 -3.54 9.48
CA LEU A 145 -23.65 -3.26 10.63
C LEU A 145 -24.48 -1.96 10.50
N GLY A 146 -24.34 -1.24 9.38
CA GLY A 146 -25.00 0.04 9.17
C GLY A 146 -24.46 1.19 10.03
N LEU A 147 -23.21 1.06 10.54
CA LEU A 147 -22.53 2.05 11.39
C LEU A 147 -21.61 2.98 10.61
N ALA A 148 -21.41 2.70 9.35
CA ALA A 148 -20.64 3.54 8.42
C ALA A 148 -21.26 3.46 7.02
N ASP A 149 -21.30 4.59 6.32
CA ASP A 149 -21.82 4.66 4.95
C ASP A 149 -20.78 4.24 3.91
N SER A 150 -19.51 4.49 4.22
CA SER A 150 -18.39 4.20 3.33
C SER A 150 -17.12 3.86 4.12
N ILE A 151 -16.13 3.27 3.39
CA ILE A 151 -14.84 2.87 3.99
C ILE A 151 -14.03 4.09 4.45
N TYR A 152 -14.06 5.20 3.68
CA TYR A 152 -13.27 6.41 3.91
C TYR A 152 -14.14 7.66 4.14
N GLY A 153 -15.36 7.47 4.72
CA GLY A 153 -16.30 8.54 5.03
C GLY A 153 -16.10 9.16 6.42
N GLU A 154 -17.16 9.80 6.91
CA GLU A 154 -17.15 10.51 8.19
C GLU A 154 -16.76 9.60 9.37
N THR A 155 -17.32 8.39 9.41
CA THR A 155 -16.99 7.40 10.47
C THR A 155 -15.52 7.05 10.46
N TYR A 156 -14.90 6.89 9.26
CA TYR A 156 -13.45 6.66 9.16
C TYR A 156 -12.66 7.84 9.74
N HIS A 157 -13.02 9.07 9.39
CA HIS A 157 -12.34 10.26 9.90
C HIS A 157 -12.50 10.42 11.40
N TYR A 158 -13.68 10.12 11.95
CA TYR A 158 -13.93 10.12 13.39
C TYR A 158 -13.06 9.08 14.12
N LEU A 159 -12.95 7.87 13.61
CA LEU A 159 -12.22 6.77 14.23
C LEU A 159 -10.71 6.86 14.00
N PHE A 160 -10.30 7.15 12.76
CA PHE A 160 -8.92 6.99 12.27
C PHE A 160 -8.33 8.24 11.63
N GLY A 161 -9.03 9.38 11.63
CA GLY A 161 -8.54 10.62 11.05
C GLY A 161 -7.17 11.00 11.59
N TRP A 162 -6.39 11.70 10.81
CA TRP A 162 -5.07 12.19 11.22
C TRP A 162 -5.16 13.61 11.81
N ASN A 163 -6.00 14.46 11.22
CA ASN A 163 -6.24 15.81 11.69
C ASN A 163 -7.70 16.21 11.46
N PRO A 164 -8.53 16.30 12.51
CA PRO A 164 -8.19 15.98 13.90
C PRO A 164 -7.86 14.51 14.11
N ARG A 165 -7.10 14.19 15.16
CA ARG A 165 -6.75 12.81 15.48
C ARG A 165 -7.99 12.00 15.82
N GLY A 166 -8.17 10.89 15.12
CA GLY A 166 -9.27 9.96 15.34
C GLY A 166 -9.20 9.30 16.72
N VAL A 167 -10.38 9.00 17.27
CA VAL A 167 -10.55 8.57 18.68
C VAL A 167 -9.91 7.23 19.01
N VAL A 168 -9.70 6.37 18.00
CA VAL A 168 -9.06 5.05 18.14
C VAL A 168 -7.86 4.90 17.20
N LEU A 169 -7.25 6.02 16.77
CA LEU A 169 -6.10 5.97 15.88
C LEU A 169 -4.86 5.48 16.61
N HIS A 170 -4.46 4.25 16.34
CA HIS A 170 -3.14 3.70 16.62
C HIS A 170 -2.36 3.57 15.33
N SER A 171 -1.09 3.95 15.37
CA SER A 171 -0.17 3.87 14.22
C SER A 171 1.00 2.95 14.58
N PRO A 172 1.38 2.03 13.71
CA PRO A 172 2.57 1.23 13.94
C PRO A 172 3.81 2.13 13.97
N GLU A 173 4.83 1.69 14.67
CA GLU A 173 6.17 2.25 14.52
C GLU A 173 6.69 1.81 13.15
N TYR A 174 6.85 2.79 12.25
CA TYR A 174 7.32 2.53 10.89
C TYR A 174 8.85 2.42 10.84
N ILE A 175 9.32 1.70 9.83
CA ILE A 175 10.76 1.59 9.54
C ILE A 175 11.23 2.87 8.82
N PRO A 176 12.43 3.40 9.13
CA PRO A 176 12.98 4.54 8.40
C PRO A 176 13.02 4.27 6.89
N VAL A 177 12.62 5.25 6.08
CA VAL A 177 12.53 5.09 4.62
C VAL A 177 13.85 4.67 3.98
N GLN A 178 14.99 5.11 4.52
CA GLN A 178 16.33 4.74 4.04
C GLN A 178 16.59 3.23 4.23
N GLU A 179 16.12 2.64 5.33
CA GLU A 179 16.23 1.19 5.58
C GLU A 179 15.31 0.40 4.66
N VAL A 180 14.10 0.94 4.36
CA VAL A 180 13.16 0.32 3.41
C VAL A 180 13.77 0.32 2.01
N LEU A 181 14.35 1.43 1.56
CA LEU A 181 15.05 1.53 0.29
C LEU A 181 16.21 0.52 0.19
N ALA A 182 17.04 0.46 1.23
CA ALA A 182 18.14 -0.49 1.29
C ALA A 182 17.63 -1.95 1.22
N THR A 183 16.53 -2.25 1.91
CA THR A 183 15.89 -3.56 1.90
C THR A 183 15.36 -3.93 0.52
N ALA A 184 14.63 -3.02 -0.14
CA ALA A 184 14.10 -3.25 -1.49
C ALA A 184 15.22 -3.46 -2.52
N LYS A 185 16.27 -2.62 -2.48
CA LYS A 185 17.44 -2.75 -3.38
C LYS A 185 18.21 -4.04 -3.10
N ALA A 186 18.41 -4.43 -1.85
CA ALA A 186 19.06 -5.70 -1.49
C ALA A 186 18.26 -6.93 -1.95
N ALA A 187 16.94 -6.80 -2.11
CA ALA A 187 16.08 -7.81 -2.73
C ALA A 187 16.07 -7.75 -4.27
N GLY A 188 16.89 -6.91 -4.89
CA GLY A 188 16.99 -6.78 -6.35
C GLY A 188 15.78 -6.11 -7.02
N ALA A 189 14.93 -5.42 -6.24
CA ALA A 189 13.74 -4.78 -6.76
C ALA A 189 14.04 -3.53 -7.60
N VAL A 190 13.20 -3.29 -8.61
CA VAL A 190 13.03 -1.96 -9.20
C VAL A 190 12.13 -1.16 -8.25
N VAL A 191 12.63 -0.02 -7.77
CA VAL A 191 11.96 0.78 -6.72
C VAL A 191 11.33 2.02 -7.32
N VAL A 192 10.01 2.15 -7.16
CA VAL A 192 9.25 3.31 -7.63
C VAL A 192 8.65 4.04 -6.43
N PHE A 193 8.81 5.37 -6.39
CA PHE A 193 8.20 6.20 -5.35
C PHE A 193 6.70 6.33 -5.62
N ALA A 194 5.88 5.79 -4.71
CA ALA A 194 4.43 5.76 -4.85
C ALA A 194 3.80 7.11 -4.44
N HIS A 195 2.78 7.56 -5.19
CA HIS A 195 1.88 8.70 -4.89
C HIS A 195 2.48 9.78 -3.95
N PRO A 196 3.50 10.53 -4.37
CA PRO A 196 4.33 11.39 -3.49
C PRO A 196 3.54 12.49 -2.76
N THR A 197 2.36 12.84 -3.23
CA THR A 197 1.53 13.90 -2.64
C THR A 197 0.62 13.43 -1.52
N VAL A 198 0.25 12.13 -1.49
CA VAL A 198 -0.65 11.56 -0.47
C VAL A 198 -0.14 11.85 0.95
N TYR A 199 1.16 11.76 1.15
CA TYR A 199 1.81 12.02 2.45
C TYR A 199 2.71 13.26 2.43
N LYS A 200 2.54 14.16 1.46
CA LYS A 200 3.34 15.40 1.33
C LYS A 200 4.84 15.12 1.20
N SER A 201 5.20 14.06 0.50
CA SER A 201 6.58 13.57 0.42
C SER A 201 7.38 14.09 -0.77
N MET A 202 6.89 15.11 -1.50
CA MET A 202 7.60 15.74 -2.62
C MET A 202 9.01 16.26 -2.24
N PRO A 203 9.26 16.86 -1.06
CA PRO A 203 10.61 17.25 -0.67
C PRO A 203 11.57 16.05 -0.58
N LEU A 204 11.14 14.94 0.03
CA LEU A 204 11.92 13.72 0.13
C LEU A 204 12.15 13.11 -1.26
N LEU A 205 11.11 13.09 -2.11
CA LEU A 205 11.23 12.57 -3.48
C LEU A 205 12.37 13.26 -4.24
N ARG A 206 12.46 14.61 -4.19
CA ARG A 206 13.53 15.38 -4.85
C ARG A 206 14.93 14.96 -4.38
N GLU A 207 15.10 14.67 -3.10
CA GLU A 207 16.37 14.21 -2.53
C GLU A 207 16.72 12.81 -3.02
N LEU A 208 15.77 11.87 -2.89
CA LEU A 208 16.00 10.47 -3.28
C LEU A 208 16.26 10.32 -4.79
N VAL A 209 15.60 11.12 -5.62
CA VAL A 209 15.84 11.16 -7.07
C VAL A 209 17.25 11.66 -7.36
N LYS A 210 17.67 12.77 -6.72
CA LYS A 210 19.00 13.35 -6.87
C LYS A 210 20.12 12.38 -6.45
N GLU A 211 19.84 11.58 -5.41
CA GLU A 211 20.77 10.58 -4.88
C GLU A 211 20.74 9.24 -5.65
N GLY A 212 19.86 9.11 -6.66
CA GLY A 212 19.70 7.87 -7.42
C GLY A 212 19.15 6.72 -6.57
N MET A 213 18.32 7.02 -5.57
CA MET A 213 17.80 6.04 -4.64
C MET A 213 16.53 5.35 -5.12
N VAL A 214 15.85 5.90 -6.13
CA VAL A 214 14.64 5.34 -6.76
C VAL A 214 14.83 5.21 -8.27
N ASP A 215 14.16 4.23 -8.87
CA ASP A 215 14.25 3.91 -10.29
C ASP A 215 13.07 4.52 -11.09
N GLY A 216 12.04 4.99 -10.40
CA GLY A 216 10.87 5.60 -11.02
C GLY A 216 9.98 6.37 -10.03
N ILE A 217 8.97 7.04 -10.58
CA ILE A 217 7.98 7.83 -9.83
C ILE A 217 6.58 7.50 -10.35
N GLU A 218 5.62 7.30 -9.45
CA GLU A 218 4.20 7.23 -9.78
C GLU A 218 3.66 8.66 -9.98
N ILE A 219 3.27 8.94 -11.21
CA ILE A 219 2.84 10.28 -11.63
C ILE A 219 1.34 10.44 -11.73
N ASP A 220 0.62 9.40 -12.13
CA ASP A 220 -0.83 9.42 -12.23
C ASP A 220 -1.48 8.81 -10.99
N HIS A 221 -1.83 9.69 -10.05
CA HIS A 221 -2.58 9.35 -8.85
C HIS A 221 -3.63 10.44 -8.59
N PRO A 222 -4.86 10.08 -8.11
CA PRO A 222 -5.92 11.07 -7.87
C PRO A 222 -5.55 12.22 -6.91
N SER A 223 -4.54 12.02 -6.07
CA SER A 223 -4.04 13.05 -5.15
C SER A 223 -3.02 14.01 -5.77
N ASN A 224 -2.48 13.69 -6.94
CA ASN A 224 -1.49 14.55 -7.61
C ASN A 224 -2.21 15.69 -8.34
N SER A 225 -1.86 16.93 -8.02
CA SER A 225 -2.31 18.08 -8.80
C SER A 225 -1.65 18.08 -10.20
N PRO A 226 -2.17 18.83 -11.17
CA PRO A 226 -1.50 19.01 -12.46
C PRO A 226 -0.05 19.51 -12.32
N GLU A 227 0.22 20.36 -11.34
CA GLU A 227 1.53 20.93 -11.03
C GLU A 227 2.48 19.85 -10.47
N ASP A 228 2.00 19.04 -9.52
CA ASP A 228 2.78 17.93 -8.95
C ASP A 228 3.11 16.89 -10.03
N ARG A 229 2.13 16.57 -10.88
CA ARG A 229 2.32 15.68 -12.01
C ARG A 229 3.39 16.22 -12.98
N ALA A 230 3.33 17.50 -13.33
CA ALA A 230 4.32 18.13 -14.20
C ALA A 230 5.73 18.10 -13.59
N GLU A 231 5.84 18.33 -12.27
CA GLU A 231 7.11 18.23 -11.56
C GLU A 231 7.67 16.80 -11.56
N CYS A 232 6.83 15.79 -11.28
CA CYS A 232 7.24 14.39 -11.32
C CYS A 232 7.76 13.98 -12.72
N ILE A 233 7.09 14.41 -13.79
CA ILE A 233 7.55 14.18 -15.18
C ILE A 233 8.92 14.85 -15.40
N ALA A 234 9.09 16.11 -15.00
CA ALA A 234 10.35 16.83 -15.16
C ALA A 234 11.49 16.15 -14.40
N LEU A 235 11.24 15.64 -13.20
CA LEU A 235 12.23 14.87 -12.44
C LEU A 235 12.61 13.57 -13.18
N CYS A 236 11.62 12.84 -13.70
CA CYS A 236 11.90 11.63 -14.46
C CYS A 236 12.74 11.90 -15.73
N GLU A 237 12.40 12.94 -16.49
CA GLU A 237 13.16 13.36 -17.68
C GLU A 237 14.61 13.79 -17.31
N GLN A 238 14.75 14.58 -16.26
CA GLN A 238 16.05 15.09 -15.82
C GLN A 238 17.00 14.00 -15.35
N TYR A 239 16.47 12.98 -14.65
CA TYR A 239 17.28 11.94 -14.00
C TYR A 239 17.20 10.57 -14.69
N GLY A 240 16.47 10.46 -15.80
CA GLY A 240 16.34 9.22 -16.57
C GLY A 240 15.56 8.13 -15.83
N LEU A 241 14.53 8.49 -15.06
CA LEU A 241 13.72 7.58 -14.28
C LEU A 241 12.52 7.05 -15.06
N CYS A 242 12.00 5.90 -14.63
CA CYS A 242 10.75 5.35 -15.13
C CYS A 242 9.54 6.19 -14.69
N LEU A 243 8.59 6.39 -15.61
CA LEU A 243 7.29 6.98 -15.33
C LEU A 243 6.28 5.84 -15.08
N LEU A 244 5.62 5.85 -13.93
CA LEU A 244 4.49 4.98 -13.65
C LEU A 244 3.19 5.79 -13.79
N TYR A 245 2.34 5.35 -14.72
CA TYR A 245 1.04 5.95 -15.01
C TYR A 245 -0.07 5.12 -14.40
#